data_c482c08c99c4bc2aea7cd1cf1f8235ef
#
_entry.id   c482c08c99c4bc2aea7cd1cf1f8235ef
#
_cell.length_a   1.000
_cell.length_b   1.000
_cell.length_c   1.000
_cell.angle_alpha   90.00
_cell.angle_beta   90.00
_cell.angle_gamma   90.00
#
_symmetry.space_group_name_H-M   'P 1'
#
loop_
_entity.id
_entity.type
_entity.pdbx_description
1 polymer ?
#
loop_
_entity_poly.entity_id
_entity_poly.type
_entity_poly.pdbx_seq_one_letter_code
_entity_poly.pdbx_strand_id
1 'polypeptide(L)'
;MDAMIAEKKSTLRSLDSEKRDLQMERKEQVQIVKALRSAVVGIERSGTGRKKLLGEFHSIRKQARIHREKRDEINARVPPPSKILEEWLGETFFKLTRIDNDLTTVPMLNPELSAFSRFFEIQSSIKKKREAEKSHSKYISKLSEMRKISTKLDQNKEEIGKAKSELKENAEIEIDKISRKDIRKILSLIH
;
A
#
# COMPACT_ATOMS: atom_id res chain seq x y z
N MET A 1 76.77 -23.94 17.76
CA MET A 1 75.39 -24.45 17.97
C MET A 1 74.42 -23.37 18.42
N ASP A 2 74.82 -22.51 19.36
CA ASP A 2 73.95 -21.44 19.92
C ASP A 2 73.50 -20.40 18.93
N ALA A 3 74.28 -19.99 17.94
CA ALA A 3 73.87 -19.07 16.89
C ALA A 3 72.74 -19.62 16.00
N MET A 4 72.76 -20.89 15.61
CA MET A 4 71.76 -21.54 14.87
C MET A 4 70.43 -21.69 15.65
N ILE A 5 70.51 -21.87 16.97
CA ILE A 5 69.35 -21.95 17.86
C ILE A 5 68.71 -20.55 17.99
N ALA A 6 69.52 -19.51 18.10
CA ALA A 6 69.03 -18.13 18.16
C ALA A 6 68.31 -17.71 16.85
N GLU A 7 68.90 -18.05 15.70
CA GLU A 7 68.35 -17.79 14.39
C GLU A 7 66.97 -18.51 14.19
N LYS A 8 66.91 -19.80 14.55
CA LYS A 8 65.63 -20.56 14.50
C LYS A 8 64.59 -20.02 15.47
N LYS A 9 64.98 -19.54 16.65
CA LYS A 9 64.05 -18.88 17.58
C LYS A 9 63.54 -17.56 17.05
N SER A 10 64.35 -16.76 16.36
CA SER A 10 63.90 -15.52 15.74
C SER A 10 62.96 -15.75 14.60
N THR A 11 63.22 -16.73 13.72
CA THR A 11 62.30 -17.12 12.62
C THR A 11 61.00 -17.68 13.15
N LEU A 12 61.02 -18.44 14.23
CA LEU A 12 59.81 -18.97 14.85
C LEU A 12 58.90 -17.87 15.44
N ARG A 13 59.53 -16.84 16.07
CA ARG A 13 58.79 -15.67 16.56
C ARG A 13 58.19 -14.84 15.43
N SER A 14 58.92 -14.64 14.32
CA SER A 14 58.34 -13.92 13.14
C SER A 14 57.20 -14.67 12.52
N LEU A 15 57.27 -16.00 12.38
CA LEU A 15 56.18 -16.85 11.88
C LEU A 15 54.97 -16.88 12.83
N ASP A 16 55.20 -16.87 14.14
CA ASP A 16 54.08 -16.76 15.11
C ASP A 16 53.40 -15.41 15.05
N SER A 17 54.14 -14.32 14.81
CA SER A 17 53.53 -13.00 14.58
C SER A 17 52.73 -12.97 13.31
N GLU A 18 53.26 -13.42 12.19
CA GLU A 18 52.57 -13.49 10.90
C GLU A 18 51.31 -14.35 10.96
N LYS A 19 51.39 -15.50 11.64
CA LYS A 19 50.23 -16.34 11.89
C LYS A 19 49.13 -15.62 12.67
N ARG A 20 49.49 -14.83 13.70
CA ARG A 20 48.51 -14.05 14.47
C ARG A 20 47.86 -12.98 13.60
N ASP A 21 48.65 -12.28 12.80
CA ASP A 21 48.17 -11.22 11.89
C ASP A 21 47.18 -11.80 10.85
N LEU A 22 47.55 -12.91 10.22
CA LEU A 22 46.66 -13.63 9.29
C LEU A 22 45.39 -14.16 9.97
N GLN A 23 45.46 -14.58 11.22
CA GLN A 23 44.29 -15.00 11.98
C GLN A 23 43.36 -13.82 12.30
N MET A 24 43.91 -12.67 12.59
CA MET A 24 43.13 -11.42 12.79
C MET A 24 42.44 -11.02 11.49
N GLU A 25 43.16 -10.93 10.39
CA GLU A 25 42.66 -10.61 9.08
C GLU A 25 41.52 -11.57 8.64
N ARG A 26 41.74 -12.86 8.86
CA ARG A 26 40.67 -13.88 8.60
C ARG A 26 39.43 -13.64 9.43
N LYS A 27 39.55 -13.26 10.71
CA LYS A 27 38.39 -12.95 11.55
C LYS A 27 37.64 -11.74 11.04
N GLU A 28 38.33 -10.70 10.63
CA GLU A 28 37.72 -9.49 10.05
C GLU A 28 36.97 -9.81 8.74
N GLN A 29 37.61 -10.54 7.82
CA GLN A 29 36.99 -10.97 6.58
C GLN A 29 35.71 -11.82 6.83
N VAL A 30 35.74 -12.73 7.81
CA VAL A 30 34.55 -13.51 8.17
C VAL A 30 33.43 -12.64 8.73
N GLN A 31 33.77 -11.59 9.50
CA GLN A 31 32.75 -10.64 9.98
C GLN A 31 32.14 -9.83 8.83
N ILE A 32 32.94 -9.34 7.90
CA ILE A 32 32.48 -8.62 6.70
C ILE A 32 31.54 -9.52 5.88
N VAL A 33 31.93 -10.77 5.61
CA VAL A 33 31.09 -11.71 4.86
C VAL A 33 29.75 -11.98 5.57
N LYS A 34 29.75 -12.11 6.91
CA LYS A 34 28.49 -12.28 7.67
C LYS A 34 27.60 -11.05 7.56
N ALA A 35 28.16 -9.84 7.67
CA ALA A 35 27.42 -8.60 7.52
C ALA A 35 26.83 -8.47 6.10
N LEU A 36 27.61 -8.76 5.06
CA LEU A 36 27.14 -8.76 3.67
C LEU A 36 25.98 -9.76 3.44
N ARG A 37 26.10 -10.98 3.97
CA ARG A 37 25.02 -11.98 3.88
C ARG A 37 23.73 -11.50 4.54
N SER A 38 23.80 -10.94 5.73
CA SER A 38 22.63 -10.44 6.45
C SER A 38 21.96 -9.28 5.70
N ALA A 39 22.73 -8.36 5.13
CA ALA A 39 22.23 -7.25 4.35
C ALA A 39 21.56 -7.70 3.03
N VAL A 40 22.15 -8.67 2.31
CA VAL A 40 21.55 -9.25 1.09
C VAL A 40 20.22 -9.92 1.40
N VAL A 41 20.15 -10.73 2.46
CA VAL A 41 18.88 -11.37 2.89
C VAL A 41 17.83 -10.32 3.27
N GLY A 42 18.23 -9.23 3.91
CA GLY A 42 17.37 -8.09 4.23
C GLY A 42 16.78 -7.45 2.96
N ILE A 43 17.60 -7.18 1.95
CA ILE A 43 17.18 -6.62 0.66
C ILE A 43 16.22 -7.57 -0.08
N GLU A 44 16.48 -8.86 -0.09
CA GLU A 44 15.59 -9.84 -0.75
C GLU A 44 14.22 -9.93 -0.06
N ARG A 45 14.19 -9.99 1.28
CA ARG A 45 12.93 -9.98 2.05
C ARG A 45 12.13 -8.71 1.81
N SER A 46 12.78 -7.56 1.84
CA SER A 46 12.13 -6.27 1.57
C SER A 46 11.64 -6.18 0.12
N GLY A 47 12.38 -6.73 -0.85
CA GLY A 47 11.96 -6.80 -2.25
C GLY A 47 10.70 -7.65 -2.48
N THR A 48 10.60 -8.80 -1.81
CA THR A 48 9.41 -9.68 -1.87
C THR A 48 8.22 -9.05 -1.15
N GLY A 49 8.43 -8.41 -0.01
CA GLY A 49 7.42 -7.66 0.73
C GLY A 49 6.84 -6.52 -0.11
N ARG A 50 7.69 -5.72 -0.77
CA ARG A 50 7.27 -4.66 -1.68
C ARG A 50 6.41 -5.18 -2.84
N LYS A 51 6.75 -6.33 -3.43
CA LYS A 51 5.98 -6.93 -4.53
C LYS A 51 4.59 -7.34 -4.07
N LYS A 52 4.44 -7.89 -2.85
CA LYS A 52 3.15 -8.21 -2.25
C LYS A 52 2.31 -6.96 -2.00
N LEU A 53 2.89 -5.93 -1.38
CA LEU A 53 2.20 -4.66 -1.11
C LEU A 53 1.74 -3.97 -2.40
N LEU A 54 2.52 -4.02 -3.48
CA LEU A 54 2.10 -3.51 -4.78
C LEU A 54 0.91 -4.30 -5.35
N GLY A 55 0.90 -5.63 -5.21
CA GLY A 55 -0.23 -6.46 -5.60
C GLY A 55 -1.51 -6.10 -4.83
N GLU A 56 -1.41 -5.93 -3.52
CA GLU A 56 -2.52 -5.48 -2.66
C GLU A 56 -3.00 -4.08 -3.07
N PHE A 57 -2.09 -3.14 -3.30
CA PHE A 57 -2.42 -1.79 -3.75
C PHE A 57 -3.22 -1.80 -5.06
N HIS A 58 -2.79 -2.59 -6.06
CA HIS A 58 -3.51 -2.71 -7.32
C HIS A 58 -4.88 -3.36 -7.16
N SER A 59 -5.00 -4.36 -6.30
CA SER A 59 -6.29 -4.99 -5.99
C SER A 59 -7.28 -4.00 -5.36
N ILE A 60 -6.84 -3.25 -4.33
CA ILE A 60 -7.67 -2.25 -3.66
C ILE A 60 -8.03 -1.11 -4.61
N ARG A 61 -7.09 -0.66 -5.45
CA ARG A 61 -7.34 0.35 -6.48
C ARG A 61 -8.43 -0.09 -7.45
N LYS A 62 -8.43 -1.36 -7.87
CA LYS A 62 -9.48 -1.92 -8.73
C LYS A 62 -10.85 -1.89 -8.04
N GLN A 63 -10.90 -2.29 -6.75
CA GLN A 63 -12.14 -2.24 -5.98
C GLN A 63 -12.65 -0.80 -5.79
N ALA A 64 -11.76 0.13 -5.47
CA ALA A 64 -12.08 1.55 -5.34
C ALA A 64 -12.69 2.11 -6.65
N ARG A 65 -12.10 1.75 -7.79
CA ARG A 65 -12.61 2.15 -9.10
C ARG A 65 -14.04 1.65 -9.35
N ILE A 66 -14.34 0.38 -9.05
CA ILE A 66 -15.69 -0.19 -9.20
C ILE A 66 -16.71 0.59 -8.33
N HIS A 67 -16.37 0.89 -7.08
CA HIS A 67 -17.27 1.65 -6.21
C HIS A 67 -17.46 3.09 -6.68
N ARG A 68 -16.43 3.71 -7.23
CA ARG A 68 -16.51 5.05 -7.84
C ARG A 68 -17.43 5.03 -9.07
N GLU A 69 -17.21 4.11 -10.00
CA GLU A 69 -18.01 3.98 -11.23
C GLU A 69 -19.50 3.75 -10.90
N LYS A 70 -19.79 2.83 -9.95
CA LYS A 70 -21.18 2.61 -9.50
C LYS A 70 -21.81 3.87 -8.91
N ARG A 71 -21.07 4.63 -8.09
CA ARG A 71 -21.55 5.90 -7.54
C ARG A 71 -21.84 6.92 -8.66
N ASP A 72 -20.89 7.06 -9.58
CA ASP A 72 -20.95 8.07 -10.64
C ASP A 72 -22.09 7.76 -11.63
N GLU A 73 -22.34 6.49 -11.95
CA GLU A 73 -23.49 6.06 -12.76
C GLU A 73 -24.82 6.45 -12.12
N ILE A 74 -24.98 6.20 -10.83
CA ILE A 74 -26.22 6.56 -10.12
C ILE A 74 -26.34 8.08 -10.02
N ASN A 75 -25.27 8.80 -9.74
CA ASN A 75 -25.27 10.25 -9.64
C ASN A 75 -25.59 10.94 -10.98
N ALA A 76 -25.21 10.34 -12.09
CA ALA A 76 -25.58 10.86 -13.42
C ALA A 76 -27.08 10.77 -13.68
N ARG A 77 -27.73 9.72 -13.14
CA ARG A 77 -29.19 9.51 -13.29
C ARG A 77 -30.02 10.30 -12.26
N VAL A 78 -29.50 10.41 -11.03
CA VAL A 78 -30.16 11.05 -9.90
C VAL A 78 -29.20 12.05 -9.28
N PRO A 79 -29.11 13.28 -9.80
CA PRO A 79 -28.17 14.29 -9.31
C PRO A 79 -28.41 14.72 -7.85
N PRO A 80 -29.66 14.94 -7.37
CA PRO A 80 -29.90 15.48 -6.04
C PRO A 80 -29.40 14.52 -4.94
N PRO A 81 -28.84 15.03 -3.82
CA PRO A 81 -28.51 14.22 -2.65
C PRO A 81 -29.76 13.62 -1.98
N SER A 82 -29.60 12.52 -1.23
CA SER A 82 -30.74 11.82 -0.59
C SER A 82 -31.55 12.72 0.34
N LYS A 83 -30.92 13.63 1.07
CA LYS A 83 -31.57 14.61 1.93
C LYS A 83 -32.60 15.48 1.19
N ILE A 84 -32.20 16.04 0.06
CA ILE A 84 -33.09 16.91 -0.74
C ILE A 84 -34.25 16.10 -1.33
N LEU A 85 -33.97 14.87 -1.74
CA LEU A 85 -35.04 13.97 -2.20
C LEU A 85 -36.01 13.61 -1.09
N GLU A 86 -35.54 13.42 0.14
CA GLU A 86 -36.37 13.19 1.32
C GLU A 86 -37.24 14.41 1.67
N GLU A 87 -36.69 15.63 1.55
CA GLU A 87 -37.46 16.87 1.71
C GLU A 87 -38.56 16.97 0.64
N TRP A 88 -38.23 16.73 -0.62
CA TRP A 88 -39.24 16.72 -1.70
C TRP A 88 -40.29 15.62 -1.52
N LEU A 89 -39.91 14.45 -1.00
CA LEU A 89 -40.87 13.39 -0.68
C LEU A 89 -41.86 13.85 0.40
N GLY A 90 -41.34 14.49 1.47
CA GLY A 90 -42.15 15.06 2.54
C GLY A 90 -43.10 16.13 2.04
N GLU A 91 -42.65 17.07 1.20
CA GLU A 91 -43.52 18.08 0.59
C GLU A 91 -44.60 17.49 -0.29
N THR A 92 -44.24 16.46 -1.10
CA THR A 92 -45.22 15.79 -1.98
C THR A 92 -46.22 15.02 -1.17
N PHE A 93 -45.79 14.33 -0.11
CA PHE A 93 -46.67 13.63 0.83
C PHE A 93 -47.64 14.61 1.52
N PHE A 94 -47.13 15.74 2.01
CA PHE A 94 -47.97 16.76 2.64
C PHE A 94 -49.01 17.32 1.68
N LYS A 95 -48.69 17.54 0.42
CA LYS A 95 -49.62 17.98 -0.61
C LYS A 95 -50.72 16.92 -0.85
N LEU A 96 -50.35 15.64 -0.91
CA LEU A 96 -51.29 14.52 -1.10
C LEU A 96 -52.19 14.27 0.11
N THR A 97 -51.76 14.53 1.31
CA THR A 97 -52.54 14.33 2.54
C THR A 97 -53.39 15.54 2.92
N ARG A 98 -53.12 16.71 2.35
CA ARG A 98 -53.89 17.95 2.59
C ARG A 98 -55.12 18.08 1.72
N ILE A 99 -55.72 16.96 1.34
CA ILE A 99 -57.01 16.96 0.65
C ILE A 99 -58.03 17.35 1.69
N ASP A 100 -58.48 18.62 1.64
CA ASP A 100 -59.58 19.12 2.45
C ASP A 100 -60.86 18.40 2.00
N ASN A 101 -61.70 18.01 2.92
CA ASN A 101 -63.01 17.40 2.62
C ASN A 101 -63.98 18.38 1.97
N ASP A 102 -63.52 19.50 1.53
CA ASP A 102 -64.31 20.49 0.78
C ASP A 102 -64.49 20.04 -0.68
N LEU A 103 -65.68 19.54 -1.03
CA LEU A 103 -66.01 19.08 -2.35
C LEU A 103 -65.86 20.13 -3.44
N THR A 104 -65.74 21.43 -3.09
CA THR A 104 -65.49 22.52 -4.05
C THR A 104 -64.00 22.64 -4.43
N THR A 105 -63.11 22.09 -3.63
CA THR A 105 -61.65 22.14 -3.83
C THR A 105 -61.02 20.80 -4.19
N VAL A 106 -61.86 19.80 -4.54
CA VAL A 106 -61.39 18.47 -4.97
C VAL A 106 -60.45 18.63 -6.16
N PRO A 107 -59.16 18.26 -6.02
CA PRO A 107 -58.21 18.33 -7.13
C PRO A 107 -58.73 17.46 -8.29
N MET A 108 -58.52 17.91 -9.50
CA MET A 108 -58.84 17.11 -10.66
C MET A 108 -57.99 15.83 -10.66
N LEU A 109 -58.56 14.69 -11.04
CA LEU A 109 -57.93 13.38 -11.04
C LEU A 109 -56.55 13.34 -11.69
N ASN A 110 -56.33 14.10 -12.76
CA ASN A 110 -55.05 14.17 -13.44
C ASN A 110 -53.93 14.80 -12.60
N PRO A 111 -54.09 15.92 -11.87
CA PRO A 111 -53.07 16.44 -10.93
C PRO A 111 -52.76 15.47 -9.80
N GLU A 112 -53.72 14.75 -9.25
CA GLU A 112 -53.51 13.75 -8.20
C GLU A 112 -52.70 12.58 -8.72
N LEU A 113 -53.02 12.01 -9.85
CA LEU A 113 -52.24 10.93 -10.48
C LEU A 113 -50.79 11.37 -10.74
N SER A 114 -50.59 12.61 -11.20
CA SER A 114 -49.26 13.16 -11.39
C SER A 114 -48.50 13.30 -10.07
N ALA A 115 -49.16 13.73 -8.99
CA ALA A 115 -48.55 13.84 -7.69
C ALA A 115 -48.17 12.48 -7.09
N PHE A 116 -49.04 11.46 -7.24
CA PHE A 116 -48.72 10.08 -6.84
C PHE A 116 -47.57 9.50 -7.66
N SER A 117 -47.58 9.66 -8.98
CA SER A 117 -46.45 9.24 -9.83
C SER A 117 -45.15 9.85 -9.37
N ARG A 118 -45.10 11.18 -9.14
CA ARG A 118 -43.93 11.88 -8.63
C ARG A 118 -43.50 11.37 -7.26
N PHE A 119 -44.42 11.08 -6.36
CA PHE A 119 -44.08 10.53 -5.03
C PHE A 119 -43.33 9.20 -5.15
N PHE A 120 -43.84 8.26 -5.96
CA PHE A 120 -43.18 6.97 -6.16
C PHE A 120 -41.83 7.09 -6.91
N GLU A 121 -41.74 8.00 -7.88
CA GLU A 121 -40.47 8.31 -8.55
C GLU A 121 -39.39 8.82 -7.58
N ILE A 122 -39.74 9.76 -6.70
CA ILE A 122 -38.84 10.30 -5.67
C ILE A 122 -38.47 9.17 -4.71
N GLN A 123 -39.42 8.36 -4.24
CA GLN A 123 -39.15 7.23 -3.34
C GLN A 123 -38.18 6.21 -3.98
N SER A 124 -38.35 5.87 -5.24
CA SER A 124 -37.45 5.00 -5.99
C SER A 124 -36.05 5.63 -6.13
N SER A 125 -36.00 6.95 -6.39
CA SER A 125 -34.76 7.70 -6.52
C SER A 125 -33.98 7.75 -5.23
N ILE A 126 -34.64 7.91 -4.07
CA ILE A 126 -34.02 7.85 -2.75
C ILE A 126 -33.34 6.50 -2.51
N LYS A 127 -34.00 5.39 -2.84
CA LYS A 127 -33.42 4.04 -2.70
C LYS A 127 -32.10 3.91 -3.49
N LYS A 128 -32.14 4.32 -4.76
CA LYS A 128 -30.95 4.32 -5.64
C LYS A 128 -29.84 5.25 -5.09
N LYS A 129 -30.22 6.44 -4.63
CA LYS A 129 -29.26 7.41 -4.10
C LYS A 129 -28.56 6.92 -2.83
N ARG A 130 -29.28 6.27 -1.92
CA ARG A 130 -28.70 5.64 -0.73
C ARG A 130 -27.70 4.53 -1.10
N GLU A 131 -27.92 3.82 -2.22
CA GLU A 131 -26.91 2.86 -2.73
C GLU A 131 -25.63 3.57 -3.24
N ALA A 132 -25.78 4.71 -3.90
CA ALA A 132 -24.65 5.53 -4.33
C ALA A 132 -23.85 6.05 -3.13
N GLU A 133 -24.52 6.51 -2.08
CA GLU A 133 -23.89 6.98 -0.84
C GLU A 133 -23.15 5.85 -0.10
N LYS A 134 -23.73 4.65 -0.04
CA LYS A 134 -23.05 3.45 0.47
C LYS A 134 -21.81 3.10 -0.36
N SER A 135 -21.91 3.21 -1.69
CA SER A 135 -20.77 2.98 -2.60
C SER A 135 -19.69 4.05 -2.41
N HIS A 136 -20.08 5.30 -2.17
CA HIS A 136 -19.16 6.39 -1.85
C HIS A 136 -18.41 6.14 -0.53
N SER A 137 -19.11 5.72 0.52
CA SER A 137 -18.49 5.37 1.80
C SER A 137 -17.46 4.24 1.64
N LYS A 138 -17.80 3.19 0.87
CA LYS A 138 -16.85 2.12 0.55
C LYS A 138 -15.65 2.62 -0.24
N TYR A 139 -15.85 3.52 -1.19
CA TYR A 139 -14.77 4.16 -1.96
C TYR A 139 -13.80 4.92 -1.05
N ILE A 140 -14.31 5.74 -0.12
CA ILE A 140 -13.49 6.48 0.84
C ILE A 140 -12.71 5.53 1.76
N SER A 141 -13.34 4.44 2.23
CA SER A 141 -12.65 3.39 3.01
C SER A 141 -11.48 2.79 2.22
N LYS A 142 -11.69 2.46 0.93
CA LYS A 142 -10.64 1.91 0.07
C LYS A 142 -9.51 2.91 -0.20
N LEU A 143 -9.81 4.19 -0.32
CA LEU A 143 -8.78 5.24 -0.41
C LEU A 143 -7.94 5.32 0.88
N SER A 144 -8.55 5.18 2.05
CA SER A 144 -7.83 5.11 3.31
C SER A 144 -6.89 3.90 3.38
N GLU A 145 -7.36 2.72 2.95
CA GLU A 145 -6.53 1.51 2.85
C GLU A 145 -5.34 1.71 1.89
N MET A 146 -5.57 2.34 0.73
CA MET A 146 -4.50 2.65 -0.23
C MET A 146 -3.43 3.58 0.37
N ARG A 147 -3.84 4.60 1.13
CA ARG A 147 -2.91 5.50 1.83
C ARG A 147 -2.03 4.73 2.82
N LYS A 148 -2.63 3.82 3.62
CA LYS A 148 -1.88 2.97 4.56
C LYS A 148 -0.85 2.07 3.85
N ILE A 149 -1.18 1.55 2.67
CA ILE A 149 -0.24 0.75 1.89
C ILE A 149 0.86 1.63 1.28
N SER A 150 0.52 2.84 0.82
CA SER A 150 1.52 3.79 0.32
C SER A 150 2.57 4.11 1.38
N THR A 151 2.15 4.42 2.62
CA THR A 151 3.11 4.69 3.71
C THR A 151 4.00 3.48 4.00
N LYS A 152 3.46 2.25 3.96
CA LYS A 152 4.26 1.02 4.10
C LYS A 152 5.26 0.83 2.95
N LEU A 153 4.87 1.18 1.73
CA LEU A 153 5.76 1.12 0.55
C LEU A 153 6.91 2.14 0.65
N ASP A 154 6.64 3.33 1.20
CA ASP A 154 7.64 4.35 1.43
C ASP A 154 8.62 3.92 2.52
N GLN A 155 8.14 3.36 3.64
CA GLN A 155 8.95 2.77 4.69
C GLN A 155 9.87 1.66 4.15
N ASN A 156 9.33 0.73 3.37
CA ASN A 156 10.13 -0.32 2.71
C ASN A 156 11.20 0.26 1.78
N LYS A 157 10.91 1.37 1.10
CA LYS A 157 11.90 2.05 0.25
C LYS A 157 13.04 2.64 1.06
N GLU A 158 12.74 3.24 2.20
CA GLU A 158 13.75 3.78 3.13
C GLU A 158 14.62 2.68 3.74
N GLU A 159 14.01 1.55 4.17
CA GLU A 159 14.74 0.39 4.69
C GLU A 159 15.70 -0.20 3.66
N ILE A 160 15.26 -0.33 2.40
CA ILE A 160 16.13 -0.76 1.30
C ILE A 160 17.26 0.25 1.06
N GLY A 161 16.94 1.54 1.17
CA GLY A 161 17.94 2.61 1.05
C GLY A 161 19.03 2.51 2.12
N LYS A 162 18.63 2.35 3.39
CA LYS A 162 19.56 2.17 4.52
C LYS A 162 20.41 0.91 4.37
N ALA A 163 19.80 -0.23 4.06
CA ALA A 163 20.53 -1.47 3.83
C ALA A 163 21.53 -1.37 2.66
N LYS A 164 21.22 -0.60 1.62
CA LYS A 164 22.16 -0.34 0.53
C LYS A 164 23.31 0.58 0.93
N SER A 165 23.06 1.62 1.76
CA SER A 165 24.11 2.50 2.25
C SER A 165 25.07 1.75 3.18
N GLU A 166 24.55 0.91 4.07
CA GLU A 166 25.36 0.04 4.93
C GLU A 166 26.24 -0.93 4.14
N LEU A 167 25.71 -1.47 3.02
CA LEU A 167 26.51 -2.30 2.11
C LEU A 167 27.63 -1.50 1.41
N LYS A 168 27.38 -0.25 1.02
CA LYS A 168 28.40 0.63 0.42
C LYS A 168 29.52 0.92 1.38
N GLU A 169 29.20 1.24 2.63
CA GLU A 169 30.20 1.54 3.67
C GLU A 169 31.06 0.32 4.01
N ASN A 170 30.46 -0.87 4.08
CA ASN A 170 31.16 -2.09 4.49
C ASN A 170 31.98 -2.77 3.39
N ALA A 171 31.73 -2.46 2.12
CA ALA A 171 32.30 -3.23 1.00
C ALA A 171 33.15 -2.41 0.01
N GLU A 172 33.25 -1.06 0.15
CA GLU A 172 33.87 -0.15 -0.85
C GLU A 172 33.43 -0.42 -2.32
N ILE A 173 32.30 -1.10 -2.50
CA ILE A 173 31.81 -1.53 -3.80
C ILE A 173 30.78 -0.50 -4.30
N GLU A 174 30.93 -0.01 -5.53
CA GLU A 174 29.91 0.78 -6.23
C GLU A 174 28.65 -0.04 -6.50
N ILE A 175 27.69 -0.02 -5.55
CA ILE A 175 26.47 -0.85 -5.59
C ILE A 175 25.38 -0.29 -6.54
N ASP A 176 25.53 0.91 -7.06
CA ASP A 176 24.49 1.54 -7.89
C ASP A 176 24.18 0.80 -9.20
N LYS A 177 25.02 -0.15 -9.58
CA LYS A 177 24.84 -0.99 -10.81
C LYS A 177 24.68 -2.49 -10.54
N ILE A 178 24.61 -2.93 -9.29
CA ILE A 178 24.51 -4.37 -8.99
C ILE A 178 23.08 -4.86 -9.28
N SER A 179 22.95 -5.58 -10.38
CA SER A 179 21.74 -6.32 -10.77
C SER A 179 21.49 -7.48 -9.77
N ARG A 180 20.22 -7.94 -9.66
CA ARG A 180 19.88 -9.16 -8.91
C ARG A 180 20.69 -10.39 -9.32
N LYS A 181 21.18 -10.43 -10.58
CA LYS A 181 22.08 -11.49 -11.07
C LYS A 181 23.46 -11.41 -10.41
N ASP A 182 23.96 -10.21 -10.17
CA ASP A 182 25.28 -10.00 -9.56
C ASP A 182 25.25 -10.35 -8.08
N ILE A 183 24.16 -10.05 -7.38
CA ILE A 183 23.94 -10.48 -5.98
C ILE A 183 23.98 -12.02 -5.86
N ARG A 184 23.34 -12.75 -6.79
CA ARG A 184 23.41 -14.21 -6.82
C ARG A 184 24.80 -14.73 -7.15
N LYS A 185 25.54 -14.07 -8.06
CA LYS A 185 26.94 -14.39 -8.33
C LYS A 185 27.83 -14.20 -7.11
N ILE A 186 27.70 -13.08 -6.40
CA ILE A 186 28.42 -12.83 -5.15
C ILE A 186 28.12 -13.91 -4.13
N LEU A 187 26.83 -14.29 -3.95
CA LEU A 187 26.43 -15.37 -3.06
C LEU A 187 27.01 -16.73 -3.47
N SER A 188 27.15 -17.01 -4.79
CA SER A 188 27.74 -18.27 -5.27
C SER A 188 29.27 -18.32 -5.14
N LEU A 189 29.96 -17.19 -5.07
CA LEU A 189 31.41 -17.11 -4.85
C LEU A 189 31.80 -17.22 -3.37
N ILE A 190 30.83 -17.06 -2.46
CA ILE A 190 31.02 -17.12 -1.01
C ILE A 190 30.70 -18.55 -0.45
N HIS A 191 30.23 -19.44 -1.29
CA HIS A 191 30.09 -20.90 -1.01
C HIS A 191 31.32 -21.66 -1.48
#